data_d4f17fbc2fcce6f96d18b898d53e05ae
#
_entry.id   d4f17fbc2fcce6f96d18b898d53e05ae
#
_cell.length_a   1.000
_cell.length_b   1.000
_cell.length_c   1.000
_cell.angle_alpha   90.00
_cell.angle_beta   90.00
_cell.angle_gamma   90.00
#
_symmetry.space_group_name_H-M   'P 1'
#
loop_
_entity.id
_entity.type
_entity.pdbx_description
1 polymer ?
#
loop_
_entity_poly.entity_id
_entity_poly.type
_entity_poly.pdbx_seq_one_letter_code
_entity_poly.pdbx_strand_id
1 'polypeptide(L)'
;MNYNEMKQAVKLLSKEWNLGKKEAETDNDICAWIYLVDILQESEKIIKYKNGNKLIGFCGYSKENSNKHIISKKFYGFIKSKLYKSKSIKNLKAFKEYESNYNYTPEELKKHFDGEVSILIVDKDYRGQKIGKKLLLDVFKFAKKDNMKNLQILTDESCNYKFYEKLGCKKVYETIVKNKEIGQLGNEYTEKAFIYEKKL
;
A
#
# COMPACT_ATOMS: atom_id res chain seq x y z
N MET A 1 -13.30 4.05 5.09
CA MET A 1 -13.33 3.02 6.15
C MET A 1 -13.84 3.66 7.42
N ASN A 2 -14.70 2.97 8.20
CA ASN A 2 -15.02 3.38 9.58
C ASN A 2 -13.89 2.93 10.53
N TYR A 3 -13.94 3.39 11.79
CA TYR A 3 -12.87 3.12 12.76
C TYR A 3 -12.64 1.61 13.03
N ASN A 4 -13.70 0.81 13.08
CA ASN A 4 -13.58 -0.63 13.27
C ASN A 4 -12.93 -1.33 12.07
N GLU A 5 -13.27 -0.91 10.87
CA GLU A 5 -12.62 -1.38 9.63
C GLU A 5 -11.14 -0.98 9.58
N MET A 6 -10.80 0.23 10.03
CA MET A 6 -9.40 0.68 10.12
C MET A 6 -8.59 -0.18 11.10
N LYS A 7 -9.14 -0.50 12.27
CA LYS A 7 -8.51 -1.43 13.22
C LYS A 7 -8.25 -2.81 12.60
N GLN A 8 -9.22 -3.34 11.85
CA GLN A 8 -9.05 -4.61 11.16
C GLN A 8 -8.01 -4.53 10.04
N ALA A 9 -7.98 -3.42 9.29
CA ALA A 9 -6.98 -3.18 8.25
C ALA A 9 -5.56 -3.10 8.84
N VAL A 10 -5.38 -2.39 9.96
CA VAL A 10 -4.11 -2.33 10.68
C VAL A 10 -3.63 -3.72 11.09
N LYS A 11 -4.51 -4.52 11.72
CA LYS A 11 -4.16 -5.90 12.09
C LYS A 11 -3.77 -6.75 10.87
N LEU A 12 -4.44 -6.55 9.74
CA LEU A 12 -4.12 -7.25 8.51
C LEU A 12 -2.75 -6.83 7.97
N LEU A 13 -2.45 -5.53 7.95
CA LEU A 13 -1.14 -5.00 7.56
C LEU A 13 -0.02 -5.49 8.48
N SER A 14 -0.22 -5.43 9.80
CA SER A 14 0.76 -5.93 10.79
C SER A 14 1.05 -7.41 10.59
N LYS A 15 0.01 -8.22 10.34
CA LYS A 15 0.12 -9.67 10.14
C LYS A 15 0.87 -10.04 8.86
N GLU A 16 0.62 -9.32 7.76
CA GLU A 16 1.13 -9.70 6.45
C GLU A 16 2.50 -9.08 6.12
N TRP A 17 2.79 -7.89 6.64
CA TRP A 17 4.00 -7.13 6.24
C TRP A 17 5.00 -6.88 7.36
N ASN A 18 4.67 -7.23 8.60
CA ASN A 18 5.59 -7.12 9.74
C ASN A 18 6.29 -5.75 9.82
N LEU A 19 5.51 -4.66 9.74
CA LEU A 19 5.98 -3.27 9.65
C LEU A 19 6.65 -2.72 10.93
N GLY A 20 7.04 -3.59 11.87
CA GLY A 20 7.70 -3.19 13.11
C GLY A 20 8.54 -4.31 13.70
N LYS A 21 9.12 -4.07 14.87
CA LYS A 21 9.97 -5.07 15.54
C LYS A 21 9.15 -6.29 15.94
N LYS A 22 9.65 -7.50 15.64
CA LYS A 22 8.99 -8.78 16.02
C LYS A 22 8.69 -8.90 17.51
N GLU A 23 9.44 -8.21 18.36
CA GLU A 23 9.34 -8.27 19.81
C GLU A 23 8.39 -7.23 20.42
N ALA A 24 7.88 -6.28 19.62
CA ALA A 24 7.00 -5.20 20.05
C ALA A 24 5.79 -5.10 19.11
N GLU A 25 4.73 -5.85 19.39
CA GLU A 25 3.46 -5.77 18.64
C GLU A 25 2.95 -4.33 18.52
N THR A 26 3.14 -3.52 19.56
CA THR A 26 2.74 -2.10 19.57
C THR A 26 3.45 -1.26 18.52
N ASP A 27 4.76 -1.49 18.28
CA ASP A 27 5.51 -0.74 17.28
C ASP A 27 5.09 -1.15 15.87
N ASN A 28 4.80 -2.44 15.65
CA ASN A 28 4.26 -2.95 14.39
C ASN A 28 2.89 -2.34 14.09
N ASP A 29 2.00 -2.30 15.07
CA ASP A 29 0.68 -1.70 14.91
C ASP A 29 0.76 -0.21 14.62
N ILE A 30 1.69 0.53 15.25
CA ILE A 30 1.86 1.97 14.98
C ILE A 30 2.37 2.21 13.56
N CYS A 31 3.37 1.43 13.09
CA CYS A 31 3.83 1.52 11.70
C CYS A 31 2.70 1.18 10.72
N ALA A 32 1.92 0.14 11.00
CA ALA A 32 0.75 -0.21 10.19
C ALA A 32 -0.34 0.87 10.21
N TRP A 33 -0.55 1.57 11.34
CA TRP A 33 -1.43 2.73 11.41
C TRP A 33 -0.94 3.89 10.55
N ILE A 34 0.37 4.23 10.62
CA ILE A 34 0.96 5.30 9.80
C ILE A 34 0.76 4.96 8.34
N TYR A 35 1.11 3.75 7.93
CA TYR A 35 0.98 3.28 6.56
C TYR A 35 -0.47 3.31 6.06
N LEU A 36 -1.42 2.82 6.87
CA LEU A 36 -2.84 2.86 6.51
C LEU A 36 -3.34 4.30 6.36
N VAL A 37 -2.96 5.19 7.27
CA VAL A 37 -3.38 6.61 7.23
C VAL A 37 -2.84 7.28 5.97
N ASP A 38 -1.61 6.96 5.56
CA ASP A 38 -1.02 7.47 4.33
C ASP A 38 -1.80 7.02 3.10
N ILE A 39 -2.06 5.72 3.01
CA ILE A 39 -2.89 5.17 1.94
C ILE A 39 -4.29 5.81 1.91
N LEU A 40 -4.93 6.00 3.06
CA LEU A 40 -6.25 6.63 3.13
C LEU A 40 -6.21 8.11 2.74
N GLN A 41 -5.09 8.79 3.00
CA GLN A 41 -4.87 10.18 2.62
C GLN A 41 -4.75 10.34 1.10
N GLU A 42 -4.04 9.42 0.45
CA GLU A 42 -3.73 9.48 -0.98
C GLU A 42 -4.78 8.80 -1.85
N SER A 43 -5.51 7.81 -1.31
CA SER A 43 -6.43 7.01 -2.10
C SER A 43 -7.69 7.78 -2.49
N GLU A 44 -8.03 7.75 -3.78
CA GLU A 44 -9.31 8.19 -4.31
C GLU A 44 -10.44 7.31 -3.81
N LYS A 45 -10.19 5.99 -3.72
CA LYS A 45 -11.15 5.00 -3.26
C LYS A 45 -10.48 3.77 -2.69
N ILE A 46 -11.10 3.21 -1.64
CA ILE A 46 -10.74 1.91 -1.08
C ILE A 46 -11.91 0.92 -1.28
N ILE A 47 -11.61 -0.19 -1.92
CA ILE A 47 -12.53 -1.31 -2.12
C ILE A 47 -12.23 -2.38 -1.10
N LYS A 48 -13.25 -2.89 -0.44
CA LYS A 48 -13.14 -3.83 0.68
C LYS A 48 -13.79 -5.16 0.34
N TYR A 49 -13.19 -6.25 0.78
CA TYR A 49 -13.79 -7.57 0.75
C TYR A 49 -13.95 -8.09 2.17
N LYS A 50 -15.17 -8.52 2.51
CA LYS A 50 -15.52 -8.97 3.86
C LYS A 50 -16.11 -10.37 3.83
N ASN A 51 -15.90 -11.11 4.91
CA ASN A 51 -16.65 -12.31 5.25
C ASN A 51 -17.44 -12.01 6.53
N GLY A 52 -18.75 -11.83 6.41
CA GLY A 52 -19.56 -11.23 7.47
C GLY A 52 -19.03 -9.86 7.88
N ASN A 53 -18.73 -9.71 9.17
CA ASN A 53 -18.15 -8.47 9.72
C ASN A 53 -16.62 -8.41 9.66
N LYS A 54 -15.95 -9.49 9.25
CA LYS A 54 -14.49 -9.56 9.17
C LYS A 54 -13.99 -8.99 7.84
N LEU A 55 -13.08 -8.01 7.90
CA LEU A 55 -12.33 -7.52 6.73
C LEU A 55 -11.25 -8.56 6.40
N ILE A 56 -11.29 -9.12 5.21
CA ILE A 56 -10.34 -10.15 4.75
C ILE A 56 -9.45 -9.68 3.60
N GLY A 57 -9.71 -8.52 3.06
CA GLY A 57 -8.85 -7.89 2.06
C GLY A 57 -9.37 -6.54 1.63
N PHE A 58 -8.48 -5.70 1.11
CA PHE A 58 -8.84 -4.43 0.51
C PHE A 58 -7.82 -4.02 -0.55
N CYS A 59 -8.27 -3.16 -1.46
CA CYS A 59 -7.47 -2.59 -2.52
C CYS A 59 -7.85 -1.13 -2.69
N GLY A 60 -6.88 -0.27 -2.92
CA GLY A 60 -7.09 1.14 -3.15
C GLY A 60 -6.40 1.63 -4.42
N TYR A 61 -6.83 2.78 -4.90
CA TYR A 61 -6.11 3.52 -5.94
C TYR A 61 -6.10 5.01 -5.62
N SER A 62 -5.03 5.66 -6.00
CA SER A 62 -4.88 7.11 -6.01
C SER A 62 -5.03 7.64 -7.43
N LYS A 63 -5.34 8.92 -7.54
CA LYS A 63 -5.37 9.67 -8.80
C LYS A 63 -4.43 10.85 -8.70
N GLU A 64 -3.58 11.02 -9.70
CA GLU A 64 -2.70 12.17 -9.77
C GLU A 64 -3.53 13.46 -9.87
N ASN A 65 -3.08 14.52 -9.20
CA ASN A 65 -3.77 15.83 -9.17
C ASN A 65 -5.24 15.78 -8.69
N SER A 66 -5.59 14.80 -7.85
CA SER A 66 -6.93 14.74 -7.27
C SER A 66 -7.16 15.89 -6.29
N ASN A 67 -8.19 16.70 -6.55
CA ASN A 67 -8.67 17.73 -5.63
C ASN A 67 -9.71 17.19 -4.64
N LYS A 68 -10.12 15.92 -4.78
CA LYS A 68 -11.02 15.28 -3.83
C LYS A 68 -10.39 15.18 -2.45
N HIS A 69 -11.19 15.38 -1.43
CA HIS A 69 -10.82 15.12 -0.04
C HIS A 69 -9.74 16.02 0.58
N ILE A 70 -9.61 17.28 0.16
CA ILE A 70 -8.67 18.24 0.81
C ILE A 70 -8.85 18.26 2.34
N ILE A 71 -10.09 18.20 2.84
CA ILE A 71 -10.39 18.17 4.26
C ILE A 71 -9.93 16.85 4.90
N SER A 72 -10.20 15.71 4.22
CA SER A 72 -9.73 14.40 4.72
C SER A 72 -8.22 14.27 4.64
N LYS A 73 -7.55 14.79 3.61
CA LYS A 73 -6.08 14.86 3.54
C LYS A 73 -5.49 15.60 4.74
N LYS A 74 -6.03 16.76 5.11
CA LYS A 74 -5.58 17.52 6.29
C LYS A 74 -5.81 16.73 7.60
N PHE A 75 -6.95 16.09 7.73
CA PHE A 75 -7.29 15.28 8.90
C PHE A 75 -6.34 14.08 9.06
N TYR A 76 -6.14 13.31 7.99
CA TYR A 76 -5.21 12.17 8.01
C TYR A 76 -3.76 12.61 8.21
N GLY A 77 -3.33 13.71 7.60
CA GLY A 77 -2.01 14.30 7.83
C GLY A 77 -1.79 14.69 9.30
N PHE A 78 -2.81 15.23 9.97
CA PHE A 78 -2.74 15.51 11.41
C PHE A 78 -2.58 14.23 12.23
N ILE A 79 -3.37 13.18 11.94
CA ILE A 79 -3.24 11.86 12.61
C ILE A 79 -1.84 11.29 12.37
N LYS A 80 -1.34 11.27 11.13
CA LYS A 80 0.00 10.81 10.78
C LYS A 80 1.07 11.55 11.59
N SER A 81 0.98 12.88 11.68
CA SER A 81 1.91 13.71 12.48
C SER A 81 1.91 13.32 13.96
N LYS A 82 0.76 13.00 14.54
CA LYS A 82 0.66 12.53 15.93
C LYS A 82 1.27 11.15 16.13
N LEU A 83 1.03 10.22 15.19
CA LEU A 83 1.62 8.88 15.23
C LEU A 83 3.15 8.94 15.15
N TYR A 84 3.72 9.77 14.27
CA TYR A 84 5.17 9.98 14.18
C TYR A 84 5.81 10.56 15.45
N LYS A 85 5.05 11.22 16.30
CA LYS A 85 5.52 11.71 17.62
C LYS A 85 5.41 10.67 18.73
N SER A 86 4.89 9.48 18.44
CA SER A 86 4.77 8.43 19.44
C SER A 86 6.15 7.92 19.86
N LYS A 87 6.40 7.91 21.17
CA LYS A 87 7.63 7.36 21.76
C LYS A 87 7.73 5.83 21.63
N SER A 88 6.65 5.16 21.24
CA SER A 88 6.61 3.71 21.05
C SER A 88 7.30 3.25 19.76
N ILE A 89 7.60 4.15 18.82
CA ILE A 89 8.27 3.78 17.56
C ILE A 89 9.78 3.82 17.75
N LYS A 90 10.38 2.70 18.07
CA LYS A 90 11.83 2.58 18.24
C LYS A 90 12.60 2.69 16.92
N ASN A 91 11.98 2.26 15.81
CA ASN A 91 12.61 2.17 14.49
C ASN A 91 12.03 3.19 13.48
N LEU A 92 11.59 4.35 13.95
CA LEU A 92 10.96 5.37 13.11
C LEU A 92 11.85 5.80 11.92
N LYS A 93 13.16 5.86 12.12
CA LYS A 93 14.10 6.22 11.05
C LYS A 93 14.12 5.14 9.96
N ALA A 94 14.21 3.87 10.33
CA ALA A 94 14.18 2.75 9.39
C ALA A 94 12.84 2.66 8.65
N PHE A 95 11.73 2.91 9.35
CA PHE A 95 10.41 2.94 8.74
C PHE A 95 10.27 4.09 7.71
N LYS A 96 10.76 5.29 8.01
CA LYS A 96 10.77 6.41 7.06
C LYS A 96 11.65 6.14 5.85
N GLU A 97 12.80 5.49 6.06
CA GLU A 97 13.71 5.08 4.98
C GLU A 97 13.02 4.05 4.09
N TYR A 98 12.35 3.05 4.67
CA TYR A 98 11.53 2.09 3.95
C TYR A 98 10.43 2.77 3.11
N GLU A 99 9.64 3.69 3.71
CA GLU A 99 8.62 4.44 2.96
C GLU A 99 9.23 5.21 1.77
N SER A 100 10.40 5.84 1.96
CA SER A 100 11.06 6.62 0.90
C SER A 100 11.59 5.76 -0.25
N ASN A 101 12.01 4.54 0.04
CA ASN A 101 12.57 3.61 -0.96
C ASN A 101 11.51 3.07 -1.93
N TYR A 102 10.22 3.11 -1.55
CA TYR A 102 9.13 2.74 -2.45
C TYR A 102 8.74 3.87 -3.44
N ASN A 103 9.39 5.03 -3.36
CA ASN A 103 9.22 6.10 -4.36
C ASN A 103 10.27 6.01 -5.46
N TYR A 104 10.38 4.85 -6.11
CA TYR A 104 11.40 4.55 -7.13
C TYR A 104 10.91 4.76 -8.58
N THR A 105 9.72 5.31 -8.78
CA THR A 105 9.22 5.59 -10.12
C THR A 105 10.03 6.73 -10.76
N PRO A 106 10.70 6.49 -11.90
CA PRO A 106 11.40 7.55 -12.64
C PRO A 106 10.46 8.69 -13.04
N GLU A 107 10.96 9.92 -13.04
CA GLU A 107 10.15 11.11 -13.34
C GLU A 107 9.51 11.06 -14.74
N GLU A 108 10.16 10.43 -15.70
CA GLU A 108 9.64 10.23 -17.05
C GLU A 108 8.40 9.32 -17.04
N LEU A 109 8.43 8.27 -16.20
CA LEU A 109 7.31 7.34 -16.06
C LEU A 109 6.18 7.90 -15.22
N LYS A 110 6.46 8.75 -14.22
CA LYS A 110 5.41 9.38 -13.40
C LYS A 110 4.40 10.12 -14.26
N LYS A 111 4.87 10.85 -15.27
CA LYS A 111 4.02 11.63 -16.19
C LYS A 111 3.13 10.77 -17.10
N HIS A 112 3.43 9.48 -17.21
CA HIS A 112 2.68 8.54 -18.03
C HIS A 112 1.45 7.97 -17.32
N PHE A 113 1.43 8.01 -15.99
CA PHE A 113 0.38 7.41 -15.19
C PHE A 113 -0.61 8.46 -14.71
N ASP A 114 -1.90 8.13 -14.74
CA ASP A 114 -2.97 8.96 -14.18
C ASP A 114 -3.16 8.71 -12.68
N GLY A 115 -2.50 7.70 -12.14
CA GLY A 115 -2.50 7.31 -10.74
C GLY A 115 -1.92 5.92 -10.52
N GLU A 116 -2.11 5.40 -9.30
CA GLU A 116 -1.55 4.11 -8.92
C GLU A 116 -2.52 3.25 -8.12
N VAL A 117 -2.26 1.95 -8.12
CA VAL A 117 -2.86 1.03 -7.14
C VAL A 117 -2.11 1.22 -5.83
N SER A 118 -2.72 1.97 -4.91
CA SER A 118 -2.08 2.39 -3.66
C SER A 118 -1.86 1.25 -2.66
N ILE A 119 -2.65 0.19 -2.77
CA ILE A 119 -2.52 -1.04 -1.96
C ILE A 119 -3.36 -2.17 -2.55
N LEU A 120 -2.86 -3.40 -2.44
CA LEU A 120 -3.62 -4.64 -2.57
C LEU A 120 -3.19 -5.62 -1.48
N ILE A 121 -4.07 -5.93 -0.57
CA ILE A 121 -3.81 -6.88 0.52
C ILE A 121 -4.97 -7.84 0.72
N VAL A 122 -4.64 -9.12 0.93
CA VAL A 122 -5.60 -10.19 1.24
C VAL A 122 -5.02 -11.06 2.35
N ASP A 123 -5.82 -11.29 3.40
CA ASP A 123 -5.49 -12.17 4.51
C ASP A 123 -5.03 -13.54 3.96
N LYS A 124 -3.84 -13.98 4.37
CA LYS A 124 -3.22 -15.23 3.89
C LYS A 124 -4.13 -16.45 4.03
N ASP A 125 -4.96 -16.48 5.06
CA ASP A 125 -5.88 -17.59 5.34
C ASP A 125 -7.03 -17.67 4.31
N TYR A 126 -7.21 -16.63 3.49
CA TYR A 126 -8.23 -16.51 2.44
C TYR A 126 -7.62 -16.40 1.02
N ARG A 127 -6.31 -16.58 0.88
CA ARG A 127 -5.66 -16.61 -0.45
C ARG A 127 -6.11 -17.84 -1.23
N GLY A 128 -5.92 -17.83 -2.55
CA GLY A 128 -6.39 -18.90 -3.44
C GLY A 128 -7.86 -18.79 -3.87
N GLN A 129 -8.68 -17.99 -3.16
CA GLN A 129 -10.12 -17.81 -3.44
C GLN A 129 -10.41 -16.69 -4.46
N LYS A 130 -9.43 -16.26 -5.24
CA LYS A 130 -9.53 -15.18 -6.26
C LYS A 130 -9.95 -13.81 -5.72
N ILE A 131 -9.89 -13.58 -4.40
CA ILE A 131 -10.30 -12.31 -3.77
C ILE A 131 -9.43 -11.15 -4.27
N GLY A 132 -8.10 -11.31 -4.31
CA GLY A 132 -7.19 -10.31 -4.84
C GLY A 132 -7.50 -9.93 -6.29
N LYS A 133 -7.82 -10.93 -7.13
CA LYS A 133 -8.27 -10.69 -8.51
C LYS A 133 -9.54 -9.84 -8.54
N LYS A 134 -10.55 -10.18 -7.74
CA LYS A 134 -11.81 -9.43 -7.69
C LYS A 134 -11.59 -7.99 -7.26
N LEU A 135 -10.84 -7.78 -6.16
CA LEU A 135 -10.51 -6.45 -5.64
C LEU A 135 -9.81 -5.58 -6.70
N LEU A 136 -8.81 -6.13 -7.38
CA LEU A 136 -8.03 -5.39 -8.37
C LEU A 136 -8.86 -5.08 -9.63
N LEU A 137 -9.69 -6.00 -10.09
CA LEU A 137 -10.61 -5.74 -11.21
C LEU A 137 -11.63 -4.66 -10.87
N ASP A 138 -12.14 -4.62 -9.64
CA ASP A 138 -13.03 -3.56 -9.18
C ASP A 138 -12.29 -2.20 -9.14
N VAL A 139 -11.01 -2.17 -8.70
CA VAL A 139 -10.17 -0.97 -8.79
C VAL A 139 -10.06 -0.50 -10.24
N PHE A 140 -9.71 -1.36 -11.18
CA PHE A 140 -9.61 -1.00 -12.60
C PHE A 140 -10.92 -0.43 -13.16
N LYS A 141 -12.04 -1.04 -12.79
CA LYS A 141 -13.39 -0.55 -13.20
C LYS A 141 -13.68 0.85 -12.65
N PHE A 142 -13.33 1.12 -11.38
CA PHE A 142 -13.58 2.44 -10.79
C PHE A 142 -12.61 3.49 -11.33
N ALA A 143 -11.33 3.18 -11.46
CA ALA A 143 -10.34 4.07 -12.04
C ALA A 143 -10.73 4.48 -13.47
N LYS A 144 -11.22 3.53 -14.27
CA LYS A 144 -11.75 3.82 -15.61
C LYS A 144 -12.96 4.77 -15.58
N LYS A 145 -13.85 4.61 -14.59
CA LYS A 145 -14.98 5.54 -14.40
C LYS A 145 -14.54 6.94 -13.99
N ASP A 146 -13.39 7.06 -13.33
CA ASP A 146 -12.76 8.33 -12.97
C ASP A 146 -11.91 8.91 -14.11
N ASN A 147 -12.11 8.39 -15.36
CA ASN A 147 -11.45 8.80 -16.61
C ASN A 147 -9.93 8.62 -16.59
N MET A 148 -9.42 7.66 -15.84
CA MET A 148 -8.03 7.26 -15.87
C MET A 148 -7.80 6.30 -17.04
N LYS A 149 -6.63 6.38 -17.67
CA LYS A 149 -6.22 5.53 -18.80
C LYS A 149 -5.12 4.56 -18.41
N ASN A 150 -4.18 5.02 -17.57
CA ASN A 150 -3.00 4.26 -17.17
C ASN A 150 -2.84 4.29 -15.66
N LEU A 151 -2.73 3.11 -15.04
CA LEU A 151 -2.38 2.95 -13.64
C LEU A 151 -1.01 2.32 -13.49
N GLN A 152 -0.19 2.83 -12.58
CA GLN A 152 0.97 2.10 -12.11
C GLN A 152 0.62 1.17 -10.94
N ILE A 153 1.42 0.11 -10.81
CA ILE A 153 1.39 -0.80 -9.68
C ILE A 153 2.83 -1.01 -9.25
N LEU A 154 3.16 -0.56 -8.04
CA LEU A 154 4.46 -0.78 -7.43
C LEU A 154 4.44 -2.11 -6.70
N THR A 155 5.46 -2.94 -6.89
CA THR A 155 5.58 -4.24 -6.24
C THR A 155 7.04 -4.70 -6.23
N ASP A 156 7.36 -5.76 -5.53
CA ASP A 156 8.69 -6.31 -5.38
C ASP A 156 8.71 -7.84 -5.52
N GLU A 157 9.89 -8.43 -5.44
CA GLU A 157 10.07 -9.88 -5.59
C GLU A 157 9.54 -10.70 -4.41
N SER A 158 9.32 -10.09 -3.24
CA SER A 158 8.71 -10.74 -2.08
C SER A 158 7.20 -10.98 -2.29
N CYS A 159 6.60 -10.21 -3.20
CA CYS A 159 5.19 -10.28 -3.55
C CYS A 159 4.94 -11.28 -4.70
N ASN A 160 3.69 -11.68 -4.89
CA ASN A 160 3.26 -12.48 -6.04
C ASN A 160 3.11 -11.59 -7.29
N TYR A 161 4.19 -10.95 -7.75
CA TYR A 161 4.17 -9.97 -8.83
C TYR A 161 3.69 -10.55 -10.19
N LYS A 162 3.92 -11.85 -10.48
CA LYS A 162 3.40 -12.52 -11.68
C LYS A 162 1.87 -12.57 -11.75
N PHE A 163 1.21 -12.31 -10.62
CA PHE A 163 -0.23 -12.18 -10.58
C PHE A 163 -0.74 -11.01 -11.45
N TYR A 164 -0.02 -9.92 -11.51
CA TYR A 164 -0.38 -8.76 -12.31
C TYR A 164 -0.33 -9.03 -13.81
N GLU A 165 0.66 -9.80 -14.27
CA GLU A 165 0.78 -10.21 -15.67
C GLU A 165 -0.46 -11.00 -16.14
N LYS A 166 -0.96 -11.92 -15.29
CA LYS A 166 -2.19 -12.70 -15.57
C LYS A 166 -3.45 -11.84 -15.66
N LEU A 167 -3.39 -10.58 -15.22
CA LEU A 167 -4.48 -9.60 -15.31
C LEU A 167 -4.25 -8.57 -16.41
N GLY A 168 -3.29 -8.84 -17.31
CA GLY A 168 -2.99 -7.99 -18.46
C GLY A 168 -2.27 -6.70 -18.07
N CYS A 169 -1.51 -6.72 -16.96
CA CYS A 169 -0.57 -5.66 -16.64
C CYS A 169 0.78 -5.95 -17.29
N LYS A 170 1.47 -4.93 -17.76
CA LYS A 170 2.78 -5.05 -18.39
C LYS A 170 3.85 -4.52 -17.44
N LYS A 171 4.92 -5.30 -17.18
CA LYS A 171 6.10 -4.79 -16.48
C LYS A 171 6.80 -3.76 -17.37
N VAL A 172 6.96 -2.53 -16.87
CA VAL A 172 7.54 -1.40 -17.60
C VAL A 172 8.83 -0.90 -16.99
N TYR A 173 9.13 -1.27 -15.74
CA TYR A 173 10.36 -0.89 -15.09
C TYR A 173 10.77 -1.92 -14.04
N GLU A 174 12.08 -2.07 -13.85
CA GLU A 174 12.69 -2.92 -12.83
C GLU A 174 13.91 -2.20 -12.25
N THR A 175 14.05 -2.24 -10.93
CA THR A 175 15.21 -1.68 -10.23
C THR A 175 15.55 -2.53 -9.01
N ILE A 176 16.66 -2.22 -8.37
CA ILE A 176 17.04 -2.79 -7.08
C ILE A 176 16.89 -1.71 -6.04
N VAL A 177 16.09 -1.99 -5.02
CA VAL A 177 15.95 -1.12 -3.85
C VAL A 177 16.79 -1.69 -2.69
N LYS A 178 17.40 -0.77 -1.92
CA LYS A 178 18.14 -1.12 -0.71
C LYS A 178 17.27 -0.75 0.49
N ASN A 179 16.94 -1.72 1.29
CA ASN A 179 16.12 -1.54 2.48
C ASN A 179 16.89 -1.95 3.73
N LYS A 180 16.43 -1.45 4.87
CA LYS A 180 16.85 -1.91 6.20
C LYS A 180 15.71 -2.65 6.85
N GLU A 181 16.02 -3.81 7.44
CA GLU A 181 15.00 -4.54 8.20
C GLU A 181 14.43 -3.65 9.31
N ILE A 182 13.12 -3.41 9.25
CA ILE A 182 12.40 -2.70 10.29
C ILE A 182 12.36 -3.62 11.50
N GLY A 183 13.16 -3.30 12.53
CA GLY A 183 13.21 -4.06 13.76
C GLY A 183 14.46 -4.90 14.03
N GLN A 184 15.36 -5.06 13.05
CA GLN A 184 16.71 -5.56 13.28
C GLN A 184 17.69 -4.44 12.95
N LEU A 185 18.26 -3.82 13.98
CA LEU A 185 19.22 -2.73 13.84
C LEU A 185 20.36 -3.14 12.89
N GLY A 186 20.34 -2.60 11.68
CA GLY A 186 21.50 -2.58 10.81
C GLY A 186 21.57 -3.60 9.68
N ASN A 187 20.69 -4.59 9.59
CA ASN A 187 20.69 -5.51 8.45
C ASN A 187 20.14 -4.83 7.21
N GLU A 188 21.02 -4.49 6.29
CA GLU A 188 20.65 -4.03 4.96
C GLU A 188 20.35 -5.25 4.07
N TYR A 189 19.27 -5.16 3.31
CA TYR A 189 18.95 -6.13 2.27
C TYR A 189 18.61 -5.41 0.97
N THR A 190 18.78 -6.12 -0.13
CA THR A 190 18.40 -5.64 -1.46
C THR A 190 17.31 -6.52 -2.01
N GLU A 191 16.35 -5.91 -2.68
CA GLU A 191 15.29 -6.63 -3.37
C GLU A 191 15.02 -6.01 -4.74
N LYS A 192 14.55 -6.82 -5.68
CA LYS A 192 14.06 -6.32 -6.96
C LYS A 192 12.70 -5.71 -6.79
N ALA A 193 12.55 -4.49 -7.30
CA ALA A 193 11.29 -3.77 -7.34
C ALA A 193 10.84 -3.58 -8.78
N PHE A 194 9.54 -3.64 -9.00
CA PHE A 194 8.94 -3.63 -10.32
C PHE A 194 7.83 -2.59 -10.42
N ILE A 195 7.72 -1.95 -11.58
CA ILE A 195 6.55 -1.15 -11.93
C ILE A 195 5.79 -1.87 -13.03
N TYR A 196 4.54 -2.14 -12.75
CA TYR A 196 3.59 -2.63 -13.73
C TYR A 196 2.67 -1.51 -14.20
N GLU A 197 2.40 -1.49 -15.50
CA GLU A 197 1.39 -0.64 -16.12
C GLU A 197 0.10 -1.43 -16.33
N LYS A 198 -1.03 -0.83 -15.99
CA LYS A 198 -2.36 -1.28 -16.43
C LYS A 198 -3.01 -0.21 -17.29
N LYS A 199 -3.20 -0.52 -18.58
CA LYS A 199 -4.09 0.24 -19.47
C LYS A 199 -5.54 -0.14 -19.17
N LEU A 200 -6.42 0.87 -18.98
CA LEU A 200 -7.81 0.73 -18.52
C LEU A 200 -8.83 0.75 -19.66
#